data_950a221c9f055e5c0a17c6efc155b892
#
_entry.id   950a221c9f055e5c0a17c6efc155b892
#
_cell.length_a   1.000
_cell.length_b   1.000
_cell.length_c   1.000
_cell.angle_alpha   90.00
_cell.angle_beta   90.00
_cell.angle_gamma   90.00
#
_symmetry.space_group_name_H-M   'P 1'
#
loop_
_entity.id
_entity.type
_entity.pdbx_description
1 polymer ?
#
loop_
_entity_poly.entity_id
_entity_poly.type
_entity_poly.pdbx_seq_one_letter_code
_entity_poly.pdbx_strand_id
1 'polypeptide(L)'
;MNFTGSRPGGADGLRVIGTGDFSELLRLSGTHSVAAENFRAPSVHAPAQTEATTVLSFHYKDGVLIAGDRRATAGNIIMYDRADKVIDLDQDTIIAIAGSPAVAFEMARTLQTSFQYYRRSQLQALSLGAKVRALGKLIKDNLPMTMQGIGAVVPILAARDHTHQPEPSLYFYDALGAQFNAVDFAVSGSGSPAARSVLQWINRWSGNPTMQRDEKAAVQLALQLLDVAAESDSATGGVDRRSHVFPQVKVLTRDGLKSLDVETIRECFTALEAAQK
;
A
#
# COMPACT_ATOMS: atom_id res chain seq x y z
N MET A 1 15.07 -75.06 -33.41
CA MET A 1 14.87 -73.61 -33.63
C MET A 1 14.21 -73.03 -32.42
N ASN A 2 15.01 -72.37 -31.59
CA ASN A 2 14.61 -71.86 -30.28
C ASN A 2 14.12 -70.44 -30.46
N PHE A 3 12.87 -70.17 -30.10
CA PHE A 3 12.35 -68.82 -29.88
C PHE A 3 12.33 -68.53 -28.40
N THR A 4 13.30 -67.76 -27.95
CA THR A 4 13.29 -67.13 -26.63
C THR A 4 12.61 -65.74 -26.72
N GLY A 5 11.36 -65.65 -26.34
CA GLY A 5 10.65 -64.41 -26.17
C GLY A 5 10.90 -63.83 -24.80
N SER A 6 11.67 -62.75 -24.70
CA SER A 6 11.82 -61.99 -23.49
C SER A 6 10.58 -61.09 -23.31
N ARG A 7 9.88 -61.26 -22.21
CA ARG A 7 8.82 -60.39 -21.72
C ARG A 7 9.46 -59.11 -21.19
N PRO A 8 8.99 -57.90 -21.52
CA PRO A 8 9.37 -56.72 -20.78
C PRO A 8 8.66 -56.70 -19.43
N GLY A 9 9.45 -56.53 -18.43
CA GLY A 9 9.07 -56.48 -17.03
C GLY A 9 8.13 -55.31 -16.71
N GLY A 10 7.31 -55.61 -15.93
CA GLY A 10 6.39 -55.19 -14.99
C GLY A 10 6.50 -53.83 -14.39
N ALA A 11 5.38 -53.32 -14.25
CA ALA A 11 4.80 -52.56 -13.13
C ALA A 11 5.79 -52.06 -12.06
N ASP A 12 6.41 -50.92 -12.30
CA ASP A 12 6.83 -50.00 -11.27
C ASP A 12 5.85 -48.79 -11.19
N GLY A 13 4.59 -49.12 -11.28
CA GLY A 13 3.50 -48.18 -11.01
C GLY A 13 2.99 -48.39 -9.59
N LEU A 14 2.86 -47.30 -8.85
CA LEU A 14 2.21 -47.22 -7.55
C LEU A 14 3.06 -47.55 -6.31
N ARG A 15 4.07 -46.74 -6.07
CA ARG A 15 4.51 -46.41 -4.71
C ARG A 15 4.11 -44.99 -4.34
N VAL A 16 2.85 -44.65 -4.47
CA VAL A 16 2.29 -43.42 -3.93
C VAL A 16 1.25 -43.79 -2.91
N ILE A 17 1.71 -44.34 -1.81
CA ILE A 17 0.82 -44.52 -0.67
C ILE A 17 1.66 -44.17 0.56
N GLY A 18 1.42 -43.00 1.11
CA GLY A 18 1.74 -42.78 2.51
C GLY A 18 2.39 -41.49 2.94
N THR A 19 2.62 -40.52 2.10
CA THR A 19 3.22 -39.28 2.60
C THR A 19 2.26 -38.11 2.55
N GLY A 20 1.09 -38.08 2.51
CA GLY A 20 0.21 -36.87 2.57
C GLY A 20 0.83 -35.54 2.11
N ASP A 21 1.96 -35.60 1.41
CA ASP A 21 2.70 -34.45 0.91
C ASP A 21 2.15 -34.05 -0.46
N PHE A 22 1.33 -33.01 -0.45
CA PHE A 22 0.71 -32.45 -1.66
C PHE A 22 1.78 -31.96 -2.66
N SER A 23 2.93 -31.49 -2.19
CA SER A 23 4.01 -31.01 -3.04
C SER A 23 4.65 -32.14 -3.84
N GLU A 24 4.81 -33.31 -3.23
CA GLU A 24 5.30 -34.51 -3.91
C GLU A 24 4.29 -35.03 -4.95
N LEU A 25 3.02 -34.96 -4.65
CA LEU A 25 1.94 -35.36 -5.57
C LEU A 25 1.89 -34.44 -6.79
N LEU A 26 2.07 -33.14 -6.64
CA LEU A 26 2.18 -32.19 -7.74
C LEU A 26 3.43 -32.45 -8.59
N ARG A 27 4.54 -32.80 -7.98
CA ARG A 27 5.77 -33.15 -8.68
C ARG A 27 5.62 -34.40 -9.52
N LEU A 28 4.94 -35.41 -9.01
CA LEU A 28 4.67 -36.68 -9.69
C LEU A 28 3.63 -36.54 -10.80
N SER A 29 2.69 -35.59 -10.67
CA SER A 29 1.70 -35.31 -11.70
C SER A 29 2.22 -34.51 -12.90
N GLY A 30 3.50 -34.14 -12.91
CA GLY A 30 4.12 -33.35 -13.99
C GLY A 30 3.66 -31.89 -14.07
N THR A 31 2.80 -31.45 -13.14
CA THR A 31 2.30 -30.07 -13.12
C THR A 31 3.27 -29.10 -12.46
N HIS A 32 4.37 -29.60 -11.91
CA HIS A 32 5.32 -28.82 -11.11
C HIS A 32 6.49 -28.21 -11.90
N SER A 33 6.63 -28.49 -13.19
CA SER A 33 7.92 -28.21 -13.84
C SER A 33 7.99 -26.93 -14.65
N VAL A 34 6.92 -26.19 -14.82
CA VAL A 34 6.93 -25.04 -15.75
C VAL A 34 7.33 -23.72 -15.07
N ALA A 35 7.23 -23.63 -13.76
CA ALA A 35 7.45 -22.36 -13.07
C ALA A 35 8.88 -22.10 -12.58
N ALA A 36 9.64 -23.15 -12.25
CA ALA A 36 10.93 -22.96 -11.54
C ALA A 36 12.17 -22.98 -12.45
N GLU A 37 12.16 -23.67 -13.56
CA GLU A 37 13.35 -23.83 -14.38
C GLU A 37 13.58 -22.73 -15.44
N ASN A 38 12.54 -21.95 -15.78
CA ASN A 38 12.63 -20.89 -16.78
C ASN A 38 12.78 -19.48 -16.20
N PHE A 39 12.78 -19.31 -14.89
CA PHE A 39 13.08 -18.02 -14.25
C PHE A 39 14.58 -17.87 -13.96
N ARG A 40 15.45 -18.08 -14.94
CA ARG A 40 16.68 -17.29 -14.95
C ARG A 40 16.28 -15.89 -15.36
N ALA A 41 16.10 -15.04 -14.34
CA ALA A 41 15.96 -13.62 -14.58
C ALA A 41 17.10 -13.19 -15.51
N PRO A 42 16.81 -12.61 -16.68
CA PRO A 42 17.86 -11.97 -17.44
C PRO A 42 18.47 -10.93 -16.53
N SER A 43 19.81 -10.87 -16.47
CA SER A 43 20.54 -9.79 -15.83
C SER A 43 20.40 -8.50 -16.65
N VAL A 44 19.17 -8.10 -16.90
CA VAL A 44 18.85 -6.79 -17.39
C VAL A 44 19.00 -5.89 -16.19
N HIS A 45 19.90 -4.93 -16.27
CA HIS A 45 19.91 -3.81 -15.33
C HIS A 45 18.51 -3.19 -15.41
N ALA A 46 17.66 -3.57 -14.46
CA ALA A 46 16.36 -2.94 -14.34
C ALA A 46 16.61 -1.44 -14.20
N PRO A 47 15.89 -0.59 -14.94
CA PRO A 47 16.01 0.84 -14.78
C PRO A 47 15.82 1.15 -13.30
N ALA A 48 16.64 2.04 -12.74
CA ALA A 48 16.56 2.43 -11.34
C ALA A 48 15.11 2.82 -11.03
N GLN A 49 14.44 2.02 -10.23
CA GLN A 49 13.04 2.26 -9.89
C GLN A 49 12.94 3.42 -8.92
N THR A 50 11.98 4.29 -9.17
CA THR A 50 11.50 5.27 -8.21
C THR A 50 10.69 4.51 -7.14
N GLU A 51 11.32 4.12 -6.04
CA GLU A 51 10.65 3.38 -4.96
C GLU A 51 10.50 4.18 -3.66
N ALA A 52 10.92 5.43 -3.70
CA ALA A 52 10.98 6.29 -2.54
C ALA A 52 9.64 6.93 -2.24
N THR A 53 9.06 6.52 -1.15
CA THR A 53 7.77 7.04 -0.70
C THR A 53 7.59 6.67 0.76
N THR A 54 7.03 7.58 1.56
CA THR A 54 6.46 7.22 2.85
C THR A 54 5.05 7.76 2.93
N VAL A 55 4.12 6.85 3.12
CA VAL A 55 2.72 7.19 3.39
C VAL A 55 2.28 6.53 4.68
N LEU A 56 1.43 7.22 5.41
CA LEU A 56 0.88 6.75 6.68
C LEU A 56 -0.59 7.11 6.80
N SER A 57 -1.30 6.34 7.57
CA SER A 57 -2.69 6.57 7.89
C SER A 57 -3.00 6.02 9.28
N PHE A 58 -3.88 6.66 10.01
CA PHE A 58 -4.34 6.18 11.31
C PHE A 58 -5.74 6.69 11.64
N HIS A 59 -6.42 5.93 12.48
CA HIS A 59 -7.67 6.39 13.08
C HIS A 59 -7.39 7.46 14.13
N TYR A 60 -8.14 8.55 14.07
CA TYR A 60 -8.19 9.58 15.07
C TYR A 60 -9.65 9.75 15.56
N LYS A 61 -9.90 10.66 16.48
CA LYS A 61 -11.20 10.80 17.16
C LYS A 61 -12.40 10.89 16.21
N ASP A 62 -12.27 11.60 15.08
CA ASP A 62 -13.39 11.92 14.20
C ASP A 62 -13.37 11.15 12.87
N GLY A 63 -12.36 10.27 12.67
CA GLY A 63 -12.26 9.50 11.43
C GLY A 63 -10.89 8.91 11.16
N VAL A 64 -10.48 8.96 9.89
CA VAL A 64 -9.17 8.49 9.41
C VAL A 64 -8.40 9.66 8.82
N LEU A 65 -7.15 9.83 9.28
CA LEU A 65 -6.19 10.72 8.66
C LEU A 65 -5.27 9.90 7.76
N ILE A 66 -4.96 10.44 6.58
CA ILE A 66 -4.02 9.87 5.63
C ILE A 66 -3.03 10.95 5.21
N ALA A 67 -1.73 10.64 5.26
CA ALA A 67 -0.68 11.58 4.92
C ALA A 67 0.43 10.92 4.11
N GLY A 68 1.11 11.71 3.31
CA GLY A 68 2.25 11.25 2.50
C GLY A 68 3.27 12.35 2.30
N ASP A 69 4.53 11.96 2.23
CA ASP A 69 5.59 12.84 1.79
C ASP A 69 5.45 13.15 0.29
N ARG A 70 6.22 14.10 -0.22
CA ARG A 70 6.10 14.57 -1.61
C ARG A 70 7.32 14.30 -2.47
N ARG A 71 8.33 13.61 -1.93
CA ARG A 71 9.58 13.33 -2.65
C ARG A 71 9.44 12.07 -3.52
N ALA A 72 9.90 12.17 -4.76
CA ALA A 72 10.12 11.04 -5.64
C ALA A 72 11.61 10.96 -5.98
N THR A 73 12.23 9.79 -5.79
CA THR A 73 13.65 9.58 -6.08
C THR A 73 13.84 8.47 -7.11
N ALA A 74 14.96 8.50 -7.82
CA ALA A 74 15.45 7.40 -8.62
C ALA A 74 16.82 7.00 -8.06
N GLY A 75 16.87 5.90 -7.30
CA GLY A 75 18.03 5.58 -6.48
C GLY A 75 18.33 6.73 -5.49
N ASN A 76 19.51 7.29 -5.53
CA ASN A 76 19.93 8.36 -4.63
C ASN A 76 19.65 9.80 -5.15
N ILE A 77 18.97 9.93 -6.30
CA ILE A 77 18.71 11.23 -6.92
C ILE A 77 17.26 11.64 -6.67
N ILE A 78 17.04 12.84 -6.17
CA ILE A 78 15.71 13.44 -6.08
C ILE A 78 15.28 13.85 -7.48
N MET A 79 14.26 13.21 -8.02
CA MET A 79 13.69 13.50 -9.34
C MET A 79 12.61 14.57 -9.28
N TYR A 80 11.82 14.55 -8.21
CA TYR A 80 10.70 15.44 -8.02
C TYR A 80 10.31 15.51 -6.54
N ASP A 81 9.99 16.68 -6.03
CA ASP A 81 9.72 16.92 -4.60
C ASP A 81 8.27 17.39 -4.32
N ARG A 82 7.38 17.33 -5.30
CA ARG A 82 5.97 17.77 -5.21
C ARG A 82 5.00 16.71 -5.70
N ALA A 83 5.37 15.44 -5.60
CA ALA A 83 4.51 14.34 -6.02
C ALA A 83 3.27 14.24 -5.12
N ASP A 84 2.12 14.02 -5.74
CA ASP A 84 0.87 13.75 -5.02
C ASP A 84 0.74 12.25 -4.81
N LYS A 85 0.93 11.82 -3.56
CA LYS A 85 0.90 10.41 -3.17
C LYS A 85 -0.40 10.01 -2.48
N VAL A 86 -1.21 10.99 -2.12
CA VAL A 86 -2.53 10.80 -1.49
C VAL A 86 -3.59 11.28 -2.46
N ILE A 87 -4.30 10.34 -3.08
CA ILE A 87 -5.18 10.57 -4.23
C ILE A 87 -6.63 10.25 -3.84
N ASP A 88 -7.54 11.15 -4.21
CA ASP A 88 -8.97 10.92 -4.07
C ASP A 88 -9.46 10.02 -5.20
N LEU A 89 -10.04 8.88 -4.86
CA LEU A 89 -10.66 8.00 -5.85
C LEU A 89 -12.10 8.38 -6.13
N ASP A 90 -12.82 8.76 -5.11
CA ASP A 90 -14.15 9.40 -5.17
C ASP A 90 -14.36 10.23 -3.89
N GLN A 91 -15.59 10.73 -3.68
CA GLN A 91 -15.92 11.59 -2.53
C GLN A 91 -15.81 10.87 -1.16
N ASP A 92 -15.65 9.55 -1.15
CA ASP A 92 -15.67 8.68 0.04
C ASP A 92 -14.46 7.75 0.13
N THR A 93 -13.50 7.92 -0.78
CA THR A 93 -12.39 6.96 -0.89
C THR A 93 -11.10 7.67 -1.26
N ILE A 94 -10.08 7.44 -0.45
CA ILE A 94 -8.71 7.95 -0.62
C ILE A 94 -7.76 6.77 -0.74
N ILE A 95 -6.82 6.86 -1.66
CA ILE A 95 -5.67 5.94 -1.74
C ILE A 95 -4.38 6.71 -1.46
N ALA A 96 -3.51 6.13 -0.62
CA ALA A 96 -2.12 6.54 -0.52
C ALA A 96 -1.25 5.49 -1.18
N ILE A 97 -0.37 5.95 -2.06
CA ILE A 97 0.44 5.08 -2.91
C ILE A 97 1.87 5.00 -2.43
N ALA A 98 2.41 3.78 -2.34
CA ALA A 98 3.83 3.49 -2.11
C ALA A 98 4.29 2.41 -3.08
N GLY A 99 5.55 2.52 -3.54
CA GLY A 99 6.14 1.66 -4.55
C GLY A 99 6.28 2.36 -5.89
N SER A 100 6.18 1.62 -7.00
CA SER A 100 6.35 2.16 -8.36
C SER A 100 5.30 3.22 -8.71
N PRO A 101 5.67 4.51 -8.90
CA PRO A 101 4.71 5.57 -9.14
C PRO A 101 3.91 5.37 -10.43
N ALA A 102 4.56 4.91 -11.51
CA ALA A 102 3.89 4.71 -12.80
C ALA A 102 2.72 3.73 -12.69
N VAL A 103 2.95 2.60 -12.03
CA VAL A 103 1.92 1.57 -11.82
C VAL A 103 0.86 2.06 -10.83
N ALA A 104 1.29 2.69 -9.74
CA ALA A 104 0.38 3.16 -8.70
C ALA A 104 -0.57 4.27 -9.21
N PHE A 105 -0.08 5.22 -10.00
CA PHE A 105 -0.91 6.25 -10.62
C PHE A 105 -1.90 5.65 -11.63
N GLU A 106 -1.48 4.66 -12.41
CA GLU A 106 -2.38 3.99 -13.35
C GLU A 106 -3.48 3.20 -12.63
N MET A 107 -3.15 2.50 -11.55
CA MET A 107 -4.14 1.85 -10.69
C MET A 107 -5.14 2.87 -10.12
N ALA A 108 -4.66 4.01 -9.61
CA ALA A 108 -5.53 5.06 -9.08
C ALA A 108 -6.49 5.61 -10.15
N ARG A 109 -5.99 5.91 -11.36
CA ARG A 109 -6.82 6.39 -12.48
C ARG A 109 -7.86 5.35 -12.91
N THR A 110 -7.46 4.09 -12.99
CA THR A 110 -8.36 2.97 -13.32
C THR A 110 -9.48 2.86 -12.29
N LEU A 111 -9.17 2.97 -11.00
CA LEU A 111 -10.18 2.94 -9.94
C LEU A 111 -11.10 4.17 -9.99
N GLN A 112 -10.55 5.37 -10.16
CA GLN A 112 -11.34 6.61 -10.33
C GLN A 112 -12.35 6.46 -11.46
N THR A 113 -11.89 6.01 -12.63
CA THR A 113 -12.73 5.81 -13.81
C THR A 113 -13.79 4.73 -13.56
N SER A 114 -13.41 3.62 -12.95
CA SER A 114 -14.32 2.50 -12.66
C SER A 114 -15.40 2.89 -11.65
N PHE A 115 -15.03 3.59 -10.57
CA PHE A 115 -16.00 4.04 -9.56
C PHE A 115 -16.95 5.09 -10.12
N GLN A 116 -16.44 6.00 -10.93
CA GLN A 116 -17.26 7.03 -11.60
C GLN A 116 -18.21 6.41 -12.63
N TYR A 117 -17.74 5.45 -13.43
CA TYR A 117 -18.55 4.73 -14.39
C TYR A 117 -19.68 3.96 -13.70
N TYR A 118 -19.34 3.19 -12.64
CA TYR A 118 -20.34 2.45 -11.88
C TYR A 118 -21.41 3.38 -11.28
N ARG A 119 -20.99 4.48 -10.66
CA ARG A 119 -21.91 5.47 -10.08
C ARG A 119 -22.86 6.06 -11.11
N ARG A 120 -22.37 6.36 -12.30
CA ARG A 120 -23.21 6.92 -13.40
C ARG A 120 -24.15 5.87 -14.00
N SER A 121 -23.70 4.64 -14.17
CA SER A 121 -24.49 3.58 -14.79
C SER A 121 -25.49 2.96 -13.83
N GLN A 122 -25.18 2.83 -12.55
CA GLN A 122 -26.02 2.21 -11.54
C GLN A 122 -26.74 3.21 -10.63
N LEU A 123 -26.47 4.51 -10.76
CA LEU A 123 -27.01 5.60 -9.94
C LEU A 123 -26.75 5.41 -8.43
N GLN A 124 -25.76 4.63 -8.08
CA GLN A 124 -25.34 4.38 -6.70
C GLN A 124 -23.82 4.19 -6.62
N ALA A 125 -23.26 4.49 -5.45
CA ALA A 125 -21.83 4.24 -5.20
C ALA A 125 -21.53 2.74 -5.13
N LEU A 126 -20.30 2.38 -5.50
CA LEU A 126 -19.80 1.03 -5.30
C LEU A 126 -19.69 0.74 -3.80
N SER A 127 -20.09 -0.45 -3.36
CA SER A 127 -19.98 -0.82 -1.95
C SER A 127 -18.52 -0.86 -1.49
N LEU A 128 -18.26 -0.60 -0.20
CA LEU A 128 -16.93 -0.65 0.40
C LEU A 128 -16.19 -1.95 0.05
N GLY A 129 -16.84 -3.10 0.24
CA GLY A 129 -16.23 -4.40 -0.09
C GLY A 129 -15.89 -4.56 -1.58
N ALA A 130 -16.63 -3.94 -2.49
CA ALA A 130 -16.33 -3.96 -3.91
C ALA A 130 -15.13 -3.04 -4.25
N LYS A 131 -15.04 -1.85 -3.64
CA LYS A 131 -13.90 -0.93 -3.78
C LYS A 131 -12.60 -1.59 -3.30
N VAL A 132 -12.63 -2.20 -2.12
CA VAL A 132 -11.50 -2.92 -1.52
C VAL A 132 -11.04 -4.07 -2.42
N ARG A 133 -11.96 -4.90 -2.93
CA ARG A 133 -11.63 -5.98 -3.86
C ARG A 133 -11.11 -5.49 -5.22
N ALA A 134 -11.63 -4.36 -5.73
CA ALA A 134 -11.18 -3.81 -7.01
C ALA A 134 -9.69 -3.43 -6.96
N LEU A 135 -9.23 -2.79 -5.89
CA LEU A 135 -7.81 -2.48 -5.71
C LEU A 135 -6.97 -3.76 -5.57
N GLY A 136 -7.40 -4.72 -4.73
CA GLY A 136 -6.71 -6.00 -4.58
C GLY A 136 -6.58 -6.77 -5.91
N LYS A 137 -7.60 -6.68 -6.78
CA LYS A 137 -7.53 -7.26 -8.13
C LYS A 137 -6.47 -6.59 -8.99
N LEU A 138 -6.41 -5.26 -9.03
CA LEU A 138 -5.40 -4.55 -9.82
C LEU A 138 -3.97 -4.87 -9.36
N ILE A 139 -3.74 -5.01 -8.04
CA ILE A 139 -2.43 -5.43 -7.52
C ILE A 139 -2.11 -6.85 -7.99
N LYS A 140 -3.07 -7.78 -7.93
CA LYS A 140 -2.90 -9.16 -8.43
C LYS A 140 -2.65 -9.21 -9.94
N ASP A 141 -3.35 -8.39 -10.71
CA ASP A 141 -3.17 -8.32 -12.17
C ASP A 141 -1.76 -7.79 -12.52
N ASN A 142 -1.15 -6.98 -11.63
CA ASN A 142 0.23 -6.48 -11.76
C ASN A 142 1.31 -7.46 -11.25
N LEU A 143 0.93 -8.60 -10.68
CA LEU A 143 1.86 -9.57 -10.09
C LEU A 143 2.98 -10.01 -11.03
N PRO A 144 2.78 -10.23 -12.34
CA PRO A 144 3.87 -10.60 -13.25
C PRO A 144 5.01 -9.57 -13.31
N MET A 145 4.70 -8.26 -13.22
CA MET A 145 5.71 -7.21 -13.16
C MET A 145 6.38 -7.17 -11.78
N THR A 146 5.60 -7.32 -10.72
CA THR A 146 6.11 -7.38 -9.34
C THR A 146 7.10 -8.52 -9.15
N MET A 147 6.82 -9.70 -9.71
CA MET A 147 7.72 -10.86 -9.68
C MET A 147 9.02 -10.65 -10.46
N GLN A 148 9.05 -9.76 -11.42
CA GLN A 148 10.26 -9.33 -12.14
C GLN A 148 11.07 -8.27 -11.37
N GLY A 149 10.63 -7.90 -10.17
CA GLY A 149 11.24 -6.84 -9.37
C GLY A 149 10.90 -5.43 -9.87
N ILE A 150 9.90 -5.30 -10.75
CA ILE A 150 9.46 -4.01 -11.30
C ILE A 150 7.99 -3.79 -10.95
N GLY A 151 7.66 -2.55 -10.55
CA GLY A 151 6.25 -2.16 -10.44
C GLY A 151 5.52 -2.64 -9.20
N ALA A 152 6.22 -3.06 -8.14
CA ALA A 152 5.58 -3.35 -6.86
C ALA A 152 4.85 -2.12 -6.30
N VAL A 153 3.62 -2.31 -5.83
CA VAL A 153 2.80 -1.27 -5.19
C VAL A 153 2.21 -1.82 -3.90
N VAL A 154 2.35 -1.07 -2.82
CA VAL A 154 1.85 -1.41 -1.48
C VAL A 154 1.00 -0.25 -0.96
N PRO A 155 -0.24 -0.12 -1.43
CA PRO A 155 -1.08 1.04 -1.13
C PRO A 155 -1.80 0.91 0.22
N ILE A 156 -2.26 2.07 0.69
CA ILE A 156 -3.20 2.19 1.80
C ILE A 156 -4.49 2.76 1.24
N LEU A 157 -5.63 2.21 1.63
CA LEU A 157 -6.95 2.67 1.21
C LEU A 157 -7.77 3.07 2.44
N ALA A 158 -8.24 4.30 2.48
CA ALA A 158 -9.27 4.72 3.42
C ALA A 158 -10.58 4.90 2.66
N ALA A 159 -11.65 4.32 3.15
CA ALA A 159 -12.94 4.40 2.49
C ALA A 159 -14.10 4.39 3.49
N ARG A 160 -15.20 5.01 3.10
CA ARG A 160 -16.44 5.07 3.86
C ARG A 160 -17.57 4.40 3.09
N ASP A 161 -18.46 3.74 3.83
CA ASP A 161 -19.72 3.21 3.28
C ASP A 161 -20.90 3.95 3.91
N HIS A 162 -21.57 4.75 3.10
CA HIS A 162 -22.72 5.54 3.57
C HIS A 162 -23.90 4.71 4.06
N THR A 163 -24.01 3.46 3.59
CA THR A 163 -25.21 2.65 3.79
C THR A 163 -25.13 1.73 5.01
N HIS A 164 -23.92 1.25 5.35
CA HIS A 164 -23.76 0.22 6.37
C HIS A 164 -22.84 0.63 7.51
N GLN A 165 -21.82 1.42 7.22
CA GLN A 165 -20.85 1.89 8.21
C GLN A 165 -20.45 3.33 7.91
N PRO A 166 -21.03 4.32 8.58
CA PRO A 166 -20.70 5.72 8.34
C PRO A 166 -19.26 6.07 8.81
N GLU A 167 -18.67 5.27 9.70
CA GLU A 167 -17.28 5.42 10.09
C GLU A 167 -16.34 4.99 8.97
N PRO A 168 -15.32 5.79 8.67
CA PRO A 168 -14.29 5.41 7.73
C PRO A 168 -13.54 4.16 8.17
N SER A 169 -13.27 3.27 7.22
CA SER A 169 -12.46 2.08 7.39
C SER A 169 -11.11 2.25 6.71
N LEU A 170 -10.09 1.67 7.30
CA LEU A 170 -8.71 1.74 6.83
C LEU A 170 -8.23 0.35 6.41
N TYR A 171 -7.70 0.24 5.19
CA TYR A 171 -7.17 -1.00 4.64
C TYR A 171 -5.74 -0.79 4.16
N PHE A 172 -4.91 -1.79 4.35
CA PHE A 172 -3.60 -1.87 3.70
C PHE A 172 -3.48 -3.17 2.92
N TYR A 173 -2.58 -3.16 1.95
CA TYR A 173 -2.37 -4.28 1.04
C TYR A 173 -0.91 -4.71 1.09
N ASP A 174 -0.65 -5.97 0.83
CA ASP A 174 0.68 -6.41 0.46
C ASP A 174 0.91 -6.33 -1.06
N ALA A 175 2.13 -6.57 -1.48
CA ALA A 175 2.49 -6.54 -2.89
C ALA A 175 1.86 -7.67 -3.73
N LEU A 176 1.23 -8.65 -3.08
CA LEU A 176 0.53 -9.76 -3.72
C LEU A 176 -0.99 -9.53 -3.82
N GLY A 177 -1.47 -8.40 -3.29
CA GLY A 177 -2.88 -8.02 -3.33
C GLY A 177 -3.73 -8.64 -2.21
N ALA A 178 -3.11 -9.15 -1.13
CA ALA A 178 -3.85 -9.46 0.07
C ALA A 178 -4.24 -8.16 0.78
N GLN A 179 -5.49 -8.10 1.22
CA GLN A 179 -6.07 -6.94 1.87
C GLN A 179 -6.26 -7.18 3.37
N PHE A 180 -5.93 -6.20 4.17
CA PHE A 180 -6.04 -6.26 5.62
C PHE A 180 -6.76 -5.02 6.14
N ASN A 181 -7.71 -5.21 7.05
CA ASN A 181 -8.33 -4.11 7.77
C ASN A 181 -7.38 -3.64 8.88
N ALA A 182 -7.02 -2.36 8.88
CA ALA A 182 -6.17 -1.77 9.90
C ALA A 182 -7.03 -1.19 11.03
N VAL A 183 -6.90 -1.74 12.22
CA VAL A 183 -7.68 -1.32 13.39
C VAL A 183 -7.20 0.03 13.90
N ASP A 184 -5.89 0.26 13.94
CA ASP A 184 -5.30 1.48 14.51
C ASP A 184 -4.64 2.35 13.44
N PHE A 185 -3.72 1.78 12.67
CA PHE A 185 -2.95 2.50 11.66
C PHE A 185 -2.40 1.59 10.56
N ALA A 186 -2.01 2.20 9.45
CA ALA A 186 -1.25 1.59 8.37
C ALA A 186 -0.11 2.51 7.95
N VAL A 187 1.04 1.95 7.61
CA VAL A 187 2.21 2.69 7.11
C VAL A 187 2.84 1.89 5.98
N SER A 188 3.24 2.57 4.92
CA SER A 188 3.84 1.95 3.75
C SER A 188 4.99 2.80 3.19
N GLY A 189 5.89 2.15 2.47
CA GLY A 189 7.06 2.78 1.85
C GLY A 189 8.34 2.64 2.66
N SER A 190 9.43 3.22 2.15
CA SER A 190 10.80 3.05 2.68
C SER A 190 10.99 3.58 4.10
N GLY A 191 10.40 4.72 4.45
CA GLY A 191 10.43 5.28 5.81
C GLY A 191 9.40 4.67 6.77
N SER A 192 8.58 3.70 6.32
CA SER A 192 7.54 3.10 7.15
C SER A 192 8.03 2.45 8.45
N PRO A 193 9.24 1.87 8.59
CA PRO A 193 9.67 1.28 9.84
C PRO A 193 9.77 2.29 10.98
N ALA A 194 10.29 3.49 10.71
CA ALA A 194 10.39 4.56 11.70
C ALA A 194 9.02 5.02 12.18
N ALA A 195 8.14 5.40 11.25
CA ALA A 195 6.79 5.85 11.58
C ALA A 195 5.97 4.77 12.28
N ARG A 196 6.10 3.50 11.89
CA ARG A 196 5.43 2.36 12.52
C ARG A 196 5.84 2.19 13.98
N SER A 197 7.14 2.27 14.27
CA SER A 197 7.66 2.12 15.64
C SER A 197 7.13 3.20 16.56
N VAL A 198 7.09 4.45 16.10
CA VAL A 198 6.56 5.58 16.86
C VAL A 198 5.05 5.44 17.07
N LEU A 199 4.27 5.08 16.05
CA LEU A 199 2.83 4.86 16.17
C LEU A 199 2.49 3.73 17.14
N GLN A 200 3.22 2.61 17.10
CA GLN A 200 3.03 1.53 18.05
C GLN A 200 3.30 1.97 19.49
N TRP A 201 4.37 2.74 19.70
CA TRP A 201 4.69 3.28 21.03
C TRP A 201 3.59 4.23 21.50
N ILE A 202 3.15 5.16 20.64
CA ILE A 202 2.08 6.13 20.96
C ILE A 202 0.80 5.40 21.37
N ASN A 203 0.33 4.46 20.57
CA ASN A 203 -0.94 3.78 20.81
C ASN A 203 -0.91 2.86 22.04
N ARG A 204 0.29 2.37 22.41
CA ARG A 204 0.43 1.42 23.51
C ARG A 204 0.88 2.05 24.83
N TRP A 205 1.67 3.13 24.79
CA TRP A 205 2.39 3.60 25.96
C TRP A 205 2.29 5.11 26.27
N SER A 206 1.90 5.96 25.32
CA SER A 206 1.95 7.42 25.54
C SER A 206 0.83 7.98 26.41
N GLY A 207 -0.19 7.18 26.75
CA GLY A 207 -1.39 7.68 27.44
C GLY A 207 -2.33 8.55 26.59
N ASN A 208 -1.93 8.89 25.36
CA ASN A 208 -2.74 9.65 24.40
C ASN A 208 -2.65 8.99 23.00
N PRO A 209 -3.33 7.86 22.79
CA PRO A 209 -3.33 7.13 21.52
C PRO A 209 -3.93 7.98 20.40
N THR A 210 -3.70 7.55 19.15
CA THR A 210 -4.16 8.28 17.96
C THR A 210 -5.67 8.52 17.98
N MET A 211 -6.45 7.52 18.39
CA MET A 211 -7.93 7.59 18.44
C MET A 211 -8.51 8.60 19.42
N GLN A 212 -7.71 9.14 20.35
CA GLN A 212 -8.14 10.18 21.30
C GLN A 212 -7.79 11.59 20.82
N ARG A 213 -7.01 11.73 19.76
CA ARG A 213 -6.55 13.02 19.24
C ARG A 213 -7.63 13.68 18.41
N ASP A 214 -7.79 14.99 18.56
CA ASP A 214 -8.58 15.81 17.64
C ASP A 214 -7.87 15.99 16.28
N GLU A 215 -8.52 16.58 15.29
CA GLU A 215 -7.97 16.77 13.95
C GLU A 215 -6.63 17.51 13.98
N LYS A 216 -6.51 18.58 14.76
CA LYS A 216 -5.27 19.38 14.85
C LYS A 216 -4.12 18.56 15.40
N ALA A 217 -4.33 17.87 16.52
CA ALA A 217 -3.32 17.02 17.14
C ALA A 217 -2.96 15.80 16.26
N ALA A 218 -3.92 15.28 15.49
CA ALA A 218 -3.69 14.22 14.52
C ALA A 218 -2.82 14.69 13.34
N VAL A 219 -3.11 15.89 12.81
CA VAL A 219 -2.28 16.51 11.75
C VAL A 219 -0.87 16.74 12.24
N GLN A 220 -0.72 17.33 13.43
CA GLN A 220 0.59 17.55 14.04
C GLN A 220 1.39 16.25 14.19
N LEU A 221 0.74 15.19 14.66
CA LEU A 221 1.36 13.87 14.76
C LEU A 221 1.80 13.34 13.39
N ALA A 222 0.96 13.45 12.36
CA ALA A 222 1.32 13.00 11.02
C ALA A 222 2.55 13.72 10.46
N LEU A 223 2.65 15.04 10.69
CA LEU A 223 3.81 15.83 10.30
C LEU A 223 5.09 15.39 11.03
N GLN A 224 5.01 15.17 12.35
CA GLN A 224 6.12 14.66 13.14
C GLN A 224 6.58 13.27 12.68
N LEU A 225 5.66 12.37 12.36
CA LEU A 225 5.97 11.03 11.87
C LEU A 225 6.70 11.05 10.53
N LEU A 226 6.28 11.93 9.61
CA LEU A 226 6.93 12.08 8.31
C LEU A 226 8.30 12.76 8.44
N ASP A 227 8.45 13.70 9.36
CA ASP A 227 9.74 14.35 9.66
C ASP A 227 10.73 13.33 10.24
N VAL A 228 10.33 12.55 11.24
CA VAL A 228 11.15 11.45 11.81
C VAL A 228 11.50 10.40 10.73
N ALA A 229 10.55 10.05 9.86
CA ALA A 229 10.83 9.14 8.76
C ALA A 229 11.89 9.70 7.80
N ALA A 230 11.83 11.01 7.50
CA ALA A 230 12.78 11.68 6.62
C ALA A 230 14.21 11.78 7.20
N GLU A 231 14.36 11.78 8.52
CA GLU A 231 15.68 11.73 9.17
C GLU A 231 16.39 10.41 8.98
N SER A 232 15.63 9.31 8.89
CA SER A 232 16.17 7.96 8.78
C SER A 232 16.16 7.41 7.35
N ASP A 233 15.39 8.02 6.44
CA ASP A 233 15.21 7.57 5.06
C ASP A 233 15.40 8.73 4.09
N SER A 234 16.50 8.73 3.36
CA SER A 234 16.84 9.76 2.37
C SER A 234 15.81 9.86 1.22
N ALA A 235 15.06 8.81 1.02
CA ALA A 235 14.03 8.71 -0.01
C ALA A 235 12.68 9.32 0.42
N THR A 236 12.50 9.55 1.72
CA THR A 236 11.34 10.27 2.28
C THR A 236 11.62 11.77 2.32
N GLY A 237 10.69 12.57 1.81
CA GLY A 237 10.73 14.03 1.96
C GLY A 237 10.11 14.45 3.28
N GLY A 238 10.90 15.12 4.13
CA GLY A 238 10.39 15.82 5.30
C GLY A 238 9.76 17.17 4.93
N VAL A 239 9.53 18.00 5.94
CA VAL A 239 9.10 19.38 5.73
C VAL A 239 10.27 20.22 5.19
N ASP A 240 10.17 20.67 3.96
CA ASP A 240 11.14 21.63 3.40
C ASP A 240 10.71 23.06 3.69
N ARG A 241 11.36 23.61 4.72
CA ARG A 241 11.12 25.00 5.17
C ARG A 241 11.55 26.05 4.17
N ARG A 242 12.52 25.74 3.30
CA ARG A 242 13.06 26.71 2.31
C ARG A 242 12.15 26.83 1.09
N SER A 243 11.73 25.70 0.55
CA SER A 243 10.88 25.64 -0.64
C SER A 243 9.39 25.64 -0.30
N HIS A 244 9.02 25.72 0.98
CA HIS A 244 7.64 25.65 1.47
C HIS A 244 6.90 24.39 0.97
N VAL A 245 7.63 23.27 0.89
CA VAL A 245 7.04 21.97 0.53
C VAL A 245 6.65 21.23 1.82
N PHE A 246 5.35 21.05 1.97
CA PHE A 246 4.77 20.33 3.10
C PHE A 246 4.19 18.99 2.64
N PRO A 247 4.14 17.97 3.52
CA PRO A 247 3.45 16.73 3.24
C PRO A 247 1.98 16.96 2.86
N GLN A 248 1.41 16.04 2.09
CA GLN A 248 -0.03 16.01 1.86
C GLN A 248 -0.72 15.41 3.08
N VAL A 249 -1.80 16.03 3.50
CA VAL A 249 -2.66 15.50 4.57
C VAL A 249 -4.11 15.61 4.13
N LYS A 250 -4.84 14.49 4.23
CA LYS A 250 -6.26 14.43 4.00
C LYS A 250 -6.94 13.71 5.16
N VAL A 251 -8.17 14.05 5.41
CA VAL A 251 -9.00 13.41 6.41
C VAL A 251 -10.29 12.90 5.79
N LEU A 252 -10.71 11.75 6.24
CA LEU A 252 -11.98 11.15 5.90
C LEU A 252 -12.77 10.95 7.18
N THR A 253 -13.90 11.66 7.27
CA THR A 253 -14.80 11.64 8.42
C THR A 253 -16.18 11.12 8.03
N ARG A 254 -17.10 11.09 8.97
CA ARG A 254 -18.52 10.83 8.67
C ARG A 254 -19.12 11.84 7.69
N ASP A 255 -18.62 13.08 7.68
CA ASP A 255 -19.13 14.16 6.84
C ASP A 255 -18.56 14.13 5.42
N GLY A 256 -17.46 13.39 5.21
CA GLY A 256 -16.83 13.22 3.92
C GLY A 256 -15.32 13.40 3.95
N LEU A 257 -14.78 13.54 2.74
CA LEU A 257 -13.38 13.74 2.47
C LEU A 257 -13.04 15.23 2.51
N LYS A 258 -11.96 15.58 3.20
CA LYS A 258 -11.40 16.93 3.26
C LYS A 258 -9.90 16.86 2.98
N SER A 259 -9.44 17.58 1.98
CA SER A 259 -8.01 17.85 1.76
C SER A 259 -7.63 19.08 2.56
N LEU A 260 -6.57 18.97 3.36
CA LEU A 260 -6.05 20.13 4.08
C LEU A 260 -5.21 20.98 3.14
N ASP A 261 -5.43 22.29 3.17
CA ASP A 261 -4.62 23.22 2.40
C ASP A 261 -3.23 23.42 3.03
N VAL A 262 -2.30 23.91 2.22
CA VAL A 262 -0.91 24.12 2.63
C VAL A 262 -0.79 25.09 3.79
N GLU A 263 -1.68 26.09 3.88
CA GLU A 263 -1.66 27.08 4.94
C GLU A 263 -2.00 26.46 6.30
N THR A 264 -3.07 25.68 6.37
CA THR A 264 -3.47 24.91 7.57
C THR A 264 -2.33 23.98 8.03
N ILE A 265 -1.68 23.28 7.08
CA ILE A 265 -0.57 22.40 7.41
C ILE A 265 0.63 23.19 7.94
N ARG A 266 0.94 24.33 7.33
CA ARG A 266 2.00 25.23 7.78
C ARG A 266 1.75 25.78 9.19
N GLU A 267 0.54 26.18 9.49
CA GLU A 267 0.15 26.66 10.83
C GLU A 267 0.32 25.55 11.88
N CYS A 268 -0.12 24.33 11.56
CA CYS A 268 0.06 23.17 12.45
C CYS A 268 1.54 22.89 12.71
N PHE A 269 2.38 22.96 11.68
CA PHE A 269 3.82 22.73 11.79
C PHE A 269 4.52 23.85 12.58
N THR A 270 4.20 25.11 12.31
CA THR A 270 4.74 26.26 13.06
C THR A 270 4.40 26.19 14.56
N ALA A 271 3.19 25.75 14.87
CA ALA A 271 2.77 25.55 16.26
C ALA A 271 3.58 24.43 16.95
N LEU A 272 3.97 23.37 16.23
CA LEU A 272 4.87 22.33 16.74
C LEU A 272 6.26 22.88 17.07
N GLU A 273 6.84 23.66 16.15
CA GLU A 273 8.17 24.27 16.36
C GLU A 273 8.18 25.25 17.54
N ALA A 274 7.08 25.99 17.74
CA ALA A 274 6.95 26.90 18.86
C ALA A 274 6.86 26.18 20.22
N ALA A 275 6.25 24.99 20.24
CA ALA A 275 6.12 24.17 21.46
C ALA A 275 7.41 23.43 21.86
N GLN A 276 8.42 23.37 20.98
CA GLN A 276 9.74 22.76 21.25
C GLN A 276 10.79 23.76 21.79
N LYS A 277 10.49 25.05 21.75
CA LYS A 277 11.33 26.13 22.30
C LYS A 277 10.98 26.43 23.72
#